data_1c456bbcc6ab61ef30a5029b5f0d3378
#
_entry.id   1c456bbcc6ab61ef30a5029b5f0d3378
#
_cell.length_a   1.000
_cell.length_b   1.000
_cell.length_c   1.000
_cell.angle_alpha   90.00
_cell.angle_beta   90.00
_cell.angle_gamma   90.00
#
_symmetry.space_group_name_H-M   'P 1'
#
loop_
_entity.id
_entity.type
_entity.pdbx_description
1 polymer ?
#
loop_
_entity_poly.entity_id
_entity_poly.type
_entity_poly.pdbx_seq_one_letter_code
_entity_poly.pdbx_strand_id
1 'polypeptide(L)'
;MKKLMVILLLAFFALPAYAQAPAGSAGPTAWTYAGIALGIAVAGAAIGQSRVASAVAESLGRNPAARPGIQLALFLGLAFIESLVLFIWVMIFLRT
;
A
#
# COMPACT_ATOMS: atom_id res chain seq x y z
N MET A 1 -11.64 -20.05 7.24
CA MET A 1 -10.61 -19.00 7.38
C MET A 1 -10.12 -18.48 6.02
N LYS A 2 -9.64 -19.35 5.13
CA LYS A 2 -9.15 -18.90 3.80
C LYS A 2 -10.21 -18.17 2.97
N LYS A 3 -11.43 -18.69 2.94
CA LYS A 3 -12.55 -18.05 2.23
C LYS A 3 -12.90 -16.68 2.82
N LEU A 4 -12.90 -16.58 4.14
CA LEU A 4 -13.15 -15.30 4.82
C LEU A 4 -12.07 -14.27 4.50
N MET A 5 -10.81 -14.68 4.53
CA MET A 5 -9.68 -13.81 4.16
C MET A 5 -9.80 -13.31 2.71
N VAL A 6 -10.16 -14.20 1.78
CA VAL A 6 -10.36 -13.81 0.37
C VAL A 6 -11.51 -12.82 0.23
N ILE A 7 -12.63 -13.07 0.92
CA ILE A 7 -13.79 -12.15 0.92
C ILE A 7 -13.40 -10.79 1.49
N LEU A 8 -12.69 -10.76 2.63
CA LEU A 8 -12.20 -9.52 3.23
C LEU A 8 -11.24 -8.77 2.32
N LEU A 9 -10.35 -9.51 1.65
CA LEU A 9 -9.40 -8.93 0.70
C LEU A 9 -10.13 -8.33 -0.50
N LEU A 10 -11.08 -9.07 -1.07
CA LEU A 10 -11.90 -8.58 -2.18
C LEU A 10 -12.75 -7.37 -1.77
N ALA A 11 -13.33 -7.40 -0.57
CA ALA A 11 -14.07 -6.27 -0.02
C ALA A 11 -13.15 -5.05 0.16
N PHE A 12 -11.94 -5.25 0.68
CA PHE A 12 -10.96 -4.19 0.86
C PHE A 12 -10.58 -3.50 -0.46
N PHE A 13 -10.44 -4.28 -1.54
CA PHE A 13 -10.16 -3.72 -2.86
C PHE A 13 -11.40 -3.16 -3.57
N ALA A 14 -12.57 -3.70 -3.30
CA ALA A 14 -13.81 -3.25 -3.92
C ALA A 14 -14.42 -2.02 -3.24
N LEU A 15 -14.31 -1.90 -1.92
CA LEU A 15 -14.87 -0.77 -1.16
C LEU A 15 -14.43 0.60 -1.68
N PRO A 16 -13.16 0.84 -2.03
CA PRO A 16 -12.74 2.12 -2.60
C PRO A 16 -13.45 2.48 -3.91
N ALA A 17 -13.79 1.49 -4.73
CA ALA A 17 -14.48 1.72 -5.99
C ALA A 17 -15.93 2.18 -5.77
N TYR A 18 -16.58 1.69 -4.73
CA TYR A 18 -17.94 2.11 -4.36
C TYR A 18 -17.97 3.41 -3.56
N ALA A 19 -16.90 3.73 -2.87
CA ALA A 19 -16.80 4.94 -2.07
C ALA A 19 -16.42 6.18 -2.89
N GLN A 20 -16.26 6.06 -4.20
CA GLN A 20 -15.97 7.19 -5.06
C GLN A 20 -17.13 8.18 -5.02
N ALA A 21 -16.80 9.47 -4.89
CA ALA A 21 -17.77 10.53 -4.91
C ALA A 21 -18.58 10.52 -6.22
N PRO A 22 -19.89 10.88 -6.18
CA PRO A 22 -20.70 10.97 -7.37
C PRO A 22 -20.04 11.87 -8.42
N ALA A 23 -20.24 11.55 -9.69
CA ALA A 23 -19.77 12.37 -10.79
C ALA A 23 -20.28 13.81 -10.63
N GLY A 24 -19.37 14.79 -10.59
CA GLY A 24 -19.69 16.19 -10.40
C GLY A 24 -19.33 16.77 -9.03
N SER A 25 -18.97 15.97 -8.04
CA SER A 25 -18.49 16.45 -6.72
C SER A 25 -17.05 16.99 -6.76
N ALA A 26 -16.25 16.52 -7.72
CA ALA A 26 -14.93 17.06 -8.04
C ALA A 26 -14.76 17.11 -9.57
N GLY A 27 -14.16 18.15 -10.10
CA GLY A 27 -13.93 18.29 -11.54
C GLY A 27 -12.94 17.25 -12.08
N PRO A 28 -12.94 17.00 -13.42
CA PRO A 28 -12.02 16.05 -14.04
C PRO A 28 -10.55 16.31 -13.74
N THR A 29 -10.15 17.56 -13.63
CA THR A 29 -8.79 17.98 -13.28
C THR A 29 -8.39 17.54 -11.88
N ALA A 30 -9.28 17.67 -10.90
CA ALA A 30 -9.00 17.26 -9.52
C ALA A 30 -8.71 15.75 -9.45
N TRP A 31 -9.51 14.95 -10.14
CA TRP A 31 -9.31 13.50 -10.22
C TRP A 31 -8.02 13.09 -10.94
N THR A 32 -7.67 13.85 -12.00
CA THR A 32 -6.43 13.63 -12.73
C THR A 32 -5.21 13.87 -11.83
N TYR A 33 -5.19 14.99 -11.12
CA TYR A 33 -4.09 15.29 -10.19
C TYR A 33 -4.04 14.30 -9.03
N ALA A 34 -5.18 13.91 -8.49
CA ALA A 34 -5.26 12.88 -7.45
C ALA A 34 -4.70 11.53 -7.93
N GLY A 35 -5.04 11.14 -9.15
CA GLY A 35 -4.53 9.91 -9.75
C GLY A 35 -3.02 9.94 -9.97
N ILE A 36 -2.49 11.05 -10.45
CA ILE A 36 -1.03 11.24 -10.64
C ILE A 36 -0.32 11.18 -9.28
N ALA A 37 -0.81 11.91 -8.29
CA ALA A 37 -0.22 11.92 -6.95
C ALA A 37 -0.21 10.52 -6.33
N LEU A 38 -1.31 9.80 -6.42
CA LEU A 38 -1.41 8.43 -5.91
C LEU A 38 -0.49 7.48 -6.68
N GLY A 39 -0.42 7.63 -8.00
CA GLY A 39 0.48 6.83 -8.84
C GLY A 39 1.95 7.01 -8.46
N ILE A 40 2.38 8.24 -8.21
CA ILE A 40 3.74 8.53 -7.75
C ILE A 40 3.99 7.94 -6.36
N ALA A 41 3.04 8.09 -5.44
CA ALA A 41 3.15 7.53 -4.10
C ALA A 41 3.27 6.01 -4.12
N VAL A 42 2.44 5.33 -4.90
CA VAL A 42 2.46 3.88 -5.06
C VAL A 42 3.76 3.40 -5.72
N ALA A 43 4.22 4.09 -6.75
CA ALA A 43 5.48 3.76 -7.40
C ALA A 43 6.67 3.88 -6.45
N GLY A 44 6.73 4.96 -5.66
CA GLY A 44 7.75 5.14 -4.64
C GLY A 44 7.70 4.06 -3.57
N ALA A 45 6.51 3.74 -3.08
CA ALA A 45 6.30 2.68 -2.10
C ALA A 45 6.71 1.30 -2.64
N ALA A 46 6.35 0.99 -3.88
CA ALA A 46 6.71 -0.28 -4.52
C ALA A 46 8.23 -0.45 -4.63
N ILE A 47 8.95 0.61 -4.99
CA ILE A 47 10.41 0.61 -5.02
C ILE A 47 10.97 0.40 -3.61
N GLY A 48 10.44 1.11 -2.62
CA GLY A 48 10.84 0.95 -1.23
C GLY A 48 10.61 -0.47 -0.71
N GLN A 49 9.43 -1.02 -0.95
CA GLN A 49 9.09 -2.39 -0.54
C GLN A 49 9.98 -3.43 -1.21
N SER A 50 10.27 -3.27 -2.49
CA SER A 50 11.15 -4.19 -3.21
C SER A 50 12.58 -4.19 -2.65
N ARG A 51 13.08 -3.03 -2.23
CA ARG A 51 14.39 -2.92 -1.58
C ARG A 51 14.42 -3.58 -0.21
N VAL A 52 13.38 -3.39 0.59
CA VAL A 52 13.25 -4.05 1.89
C VAL A 52 13.22 -5.56 1.71
N ALA A 53 12.40 -6.07 0.79
CA ALA A 53 12.28 -7.49 0.52
C ALA A 53 13.61 -8.11 0.03
N SER A 54 14.31 -7.42 -0.85
CA SER A 54 15.61 -7.84 -1.37
C SER A 54 16.67 -7.88 -0.26
N ALA A 55 16.73 -6.85 0.58
CA ALA A 55 17.65 -6.80 1.71
C ALA A 55 17.39 -7.91 2.72
N VAL A 56 16.12 -8.20 2.99
CA VAL A 56 15.72 -9.30 3.88
C VAL A 56 16.12 -10.65 3.30
N ALA A 57 15.87 -10.88 2.03
CA ALA A 57 16.25 -12.14 1.36
C ALA A 57 17.76 -12.36 1.43
N GLU A 58 18.55 -11.32 1.20
CA GLU A 58 20.01 -11.36 1.32
C GLU A 58 20.48 -11.62 2.73
N SER A 59 19.87 -10.95 3.72
CA SER A 59 20.20 -11.13 5.14
C SER A 59 19.89 -12.55 5.62
N LEU A 60 18.77 -13.12 5.21
CA LEU A 60 18.38 -14.50 5.54
C LEU A 60 19.34 -15.51 4.89
N GLY A 61 19.80 -15.23 3.67
CA GLY A 61 20.79 -16.06 2.99
C GLY A 61 22.14 -16.10 3.72
N ARG A 62 22.52 -14.98 4.35
CA ARG A 62 23.77 -14.87 5.12
C ARG A 62 23.66 -15.41 6.53
N ASN A 63 22.54 -15.22 7.18
CA ASN A 63 22.32 -15.63 8.57
C ASN A 63 20.92 -16.18 8.80
N PRO A 64 20.68 -17.45 8.46
CA PRO A 64 19.35 -18.08 8.66
C PRO A 64 18.92 -18.13 10.13
N ALA A 65 19.86 -18.14 11.07
CA ALA A 65 19.56 -18.20 12.51
C ALA A 65 18.91 -16.91 13.03
N ALA A 66 19.12 -15.77 12.35
CA ALA A 66 18.54 -14.48 12.71
C ALA A 66 17.11 -14.27 12.13
N ARG A 67 16.49 -15.30 11.60
CA ARG A 67 15.18 -15.25 10.94
C ARG A 67 14.11 -14.48 11.73
N PRO A 68 13.90 -14.70 13.05
CA PRO A 68 12.84 -14.00 13.78
C PRO A 68 12.99 -12.48 13.76
N GLY A 69 14.20 -11.98 14.00
CA GLY A 69 14.49 -10.53 13.96
C GLY A 69 14.40 -9.93 12.55
N ILE A 70 14.89 -10.64 11.56
CA ILE A 70 14.85 -10.21 10.15
C ILE A 70 13.40 -10.17 9.65
N GLN A 71 12.57 -11.16 10.01
CA GLN A 71 11.15 -11.14 9.65
C GLN A 71 10.40 -9.99 10.31
N LEU A 72 10.71 -9.68 11.57
CA LEU A 72 10.11 -8.53 12.25
C LEU A 72 10.47 -7.22 11.52
N ALA A 73 11.73 -7.05 11.15
CA ALA A 73 12.17 -5.88 10.38
C ALA A 73 11.45 -5.79 9.02
N LEU A 74 11.25 -6.94 8.35
CA LEU A 74 10.50 -7.00 7.10
C LEU A 74 9.07 -6.51 7.29
N PHE A 75 8.34 -7.06 8.25
CA PHE A 75 6.94 -6.70 8.48
C PHE A 75 6.78 -5.24 8.87
N LEU A 76 7.63 -4.74 9.75
CA LEU A 76 7.60 -3.32 10.15
C LEU A 76 7.93 -2.41 8.96
N GLY A 77 8.96 -2.73 8.20
CA GLY A 77 9.34 -1.94 7.03
C GLY A 77 8.25 -1.88 5.98
N LEU A 78 7.66 -3.02 5.64
CA LEU A 78 6.56 -3.08 4.66
C LEU A 78 5.31 -2.38 5.19
N ALA A 79 4.97 -2.54 6.46
CA ALA A 79 3.79 -1.92 7.07
C ALA A 79 3.90 -0.39 7.09
N PHE A 80 5.06 0.16 7.44
CA PHE A 80 5.26 1.62 7.45
C PHE A 80 5.24 2.21 6.04
N ILE A 81 5.84 1.55 5.07
CA ILE A 81 5.80 1.99 3.67
C ILE A 81 4.36 1.98 3.15
N GLU A 82 3.61 0.92 3.41
CA GLU A 82 2.21 0.81 3.01
C GLU A 82 1.34 1.88 3.69
N SER A 83 1.61 2.19 4.96
CA SER A 83 0.90 3.23 5.70
C SER A 83 1.04 4.60 5.07
N LEU A 84 2.20 4.93 4.51
CA LEU A 84 2.42 6.20 3.80
C LEU A 84 1.50 6.32 2.59
N VAL A 85 1.33 5.25 1.82
CA VAL A 85 0.42 5.22 0.67
C VAL A 85 -1.03 5.37 1.13
N LEU A 86 -1.41 4.69 2.22
CA LEU A 86 -2.76 4.80 2.77
C LEU A 86 -3.07 6.21 3.26
N PHE A 87 -2.12 6.91 3.87
CA PHE A 87 -2.31 8.31 4.26
C PHE A 87 -2.53 9.22 3.05
N ILE A 88 -1.75 9.08 1.99
CA ILE A 88 -1.95 9.83 0.75
C ILE A 88 -3.33 9.53 0.17
N TRP A 89 -3.71 8.26 0.11
CA TRP A 89 -5.01 7.84 -0.40
C TRP A 89 -6.16 8.45 0.41
N VAL A 90 -6.09 8.40 1.74
CA VAL A 90 -7.11 9.00 2.63
C VAL A 90 -7.19 10.50 2.44
N MET A 91 -6.05 11.18 2.36
CA MET A 91 -6.03 12.64 2.13
C MET A 91 -6.68 13.02 0.80
N ILE A 92 -6.40 12.27 -0.26
CA ILE A 92 -7.04 12.46 -1.56
C ILE A 92 -8.54 12.24 -1.45
N PHE A 93 -8.96 11.15 -0.82
CA PHE A 93 -10.37 10.80 -0.65
C PHE A 93 -11.14 11.89 0.11
N LEU A 94 -10.56 12.45 1.16
CA LEU A 94 -11.20 13.51 1.95
C LEU A 94 -11.27 14.85 1.21
N ARG A 95 -10.41 15.08 0.23
CA ARG A 95 -10.34 16.33 -0.52
C ARG A 95 -11.08 16.31 -1.85
N THR A 96 -11.38 15.13 -2.32
CA THR A 96 -12.10 14.93 -3.58
C THR A 96 -13.51 14.39 -3.35
#